data_01ef5e52f37c623d05b88ac78f5846c9
#
_entry.id   01ef5e52f37c623d05b88ac78f5846c9
#
_cell.length_a   1.000
_cell.length_b   1.000
_cell.length_c   1.000
_cell.angle_alpha   90.00
_cell.angle_beta   90.00
_cell.angle_gamma   90.00
#
_symmetry.space_group_name_H-M   'P 1'
#
loop_
_entity.id
_entity.type
_entity.pdbx_description
1 polymer ?
#
loop_
_entity_poly.entity_id
_entity_poly.type
_entity_poly.pdbx_seq_one_letter_code
_entity_poly.pdbx_strand_id
1 'polypeptide(L)'
;MNVKKLSVFRNLSDEELEKSLHCARSILVNFQKDEYIYRQEDEPKRLYFVLEGKVELGRVHQSGRLLRTEQLKEGDAFGAIEVFLGEQAHSCYAKAKTQVQVLAVDRYFFGGRCEKNCVHHAQVIKNMLQVFAERARENERQIE
;
A
#
# COMPACT_ATOMS: atom_id res chain seq x y z
N MET A 1 -11.52 -6.82 6.26
CA MET A 1 -11.35 -7.53 4.98
C MET A 1 -10.30 -8.62 5.12
N ASN A 2 -10.54 -9.77 4.55
CA ASN A 2 -9.58 -10.85 4.53
C ASN A 2 -8.49 -10.57 3.49
N VAL A 3 -7.24 -10.90 3.80
CA VAL A 3 -6.09 -10.71 2.87
C VAL A 3 -6.35 -11.32 1.49
N LYS A 4 -7.03 -12.46 1.42
CA LYS A 4 -7.40 -13.11 0.16
C LYS A 4 -8.22 -12.24 -0.78
N LYS A 5 -8.96 -11.30 -0.24
CA LYS A 5 -9.84 -10.42 -1.02
C LYS A 5 -9.13 -9.20 -1.60
N LEU A 6 -7.88 -8.98 -1.23
CA LEU A 6 -7.09 -7.90 -1.81
C LEU A 6 -6.86 -8.19 -3.29
N SER A 7 -7.12 -7.19 -4.14
CA SER A 7 -6.97 -7.33 -5.59
C SER A 7 -5.55 -7.72 -6.01
N VAL A 8 -4.55 -7.32 -5.23
CA VAL A 8 -3.16 -7.66 -5.50
C VAL A 8 -2.90 -9.18 -5.45
N PHE A 9 -3.74 -9.92 -4.74
CA PHE A 9 -3.59 -11.36 -4.59
C PHE A 9 -4.62 -12.18 -5.38
N ARG A 10 -5.34 -11.54 -6.30
CA ARG A 10 -6.30 -12.28 -7.14
C ARG A 10 -5.60 -13.31 -8.03
N ASN A 11 -6.32 -14.37 -8.36
CA ASN A 11 -5.83 -15.45 -9.23
C ASN A 11 -4.66 -16.26 -8.65
N LEU A 12 -4.51 -16.24 -7.33
CA LEU A 12 -3.57 -17.08 -6.62
C LEU A 12 -4.31 -18.20 -5.90
N SER A 13 -3.73 -19.41 -5.89
CA SER A 13 -4.21 -20.49 -5.04
C SER A 13 -3.89 -20.14 -3.58
N ASP A 14 -4.48 -20.84 -2.63
CA ASP A 14 -4.19 -20.64 -1.21
C ASP A 14 -2.71 -20.87 -0.89
N GLU A 15 -2.11 -21.87 -1.52
CA GLU A 15 -0.68 -22.16 -1.37
C GLU A 15 0.19 -21.04 -1.93
N GLU A 16 -0.15 -20.54 -3.12
CA GLU A 16 0.58 -19.44 -3.75
C GLU A 16 0.46 -18.15 -2.93
N LEU A 17 -0.73 -17.88 -2.37
CA LEU A 17 -0.94 -16.73 -1.50
C LEU A 17 -0.05 -16.81 -0.26
N GLU A 18 -0.02 -17.96 0.39
CA GLU A 18 0.80 -18.18 1.59
C GLU A 18 2.28 -17.95 1.30
N LYS A 19 2.76 -18.49 0.18
CA LYS A 19 4.14 -18.27 -0.27
C LYS A 19 4.43 -16.80 -0.55
N SER A 20 3.49 -16.11 -1.20
CA SER A 20 3.64 -14.68 -1.51
C SER A 20 3.73 -13.84 -0.24
N LEU A 21 2.88 -14.11 0.74
CA LEU A 21 2.90 -13.40 2.02
C LEU A 21 4.23 -13.59 2.74
N HIS A 22 4.77 -14.80 2.68
CA HIS A 22 6.06 -15.10 3.28
C HIS A 22 7.20 -14.39 2.56
N CYS A 23 7.24 -14.48 1.23
CA CYS A 23 8.27 -13.82 0.42
C CYS A 23 8.23 -12.29 0.56
N ALA A 24 7.05 -11.74 0.75
CA ALA A 24 6.84 -10.31 0.92
C ALA A 24 7.19 -9.82 2.32
N ARG A 25 7.56 -10.72 3.23
CA ARG A 25 7.77 -10.43 4.64
C ARG A 25 6.60 -9.61 5.20
N SER A 26 5.40 -9.98 4.79
CA SER A 26 4.20 -9.26 5.15
C SER A 26 3.86 -9.45 6.63
N ILE A 27 3.38 -8.38 7.24
CA ILE A 27 2.91 -8.41 8.62
C ILE A 27 1.58 -7.66 8.71
N LEU A 28 0.75 -8.09 9.65
CA LEU A 28 -0.48 -7.38 9.99
C LEU A 28 -0.14 -6.40 11.11
N VAL A 29 -0.51 -5.14 10.92
CA VAL A 29 -0.25 -4.09 11.92
C VAL A 29 -1.55 -3.36 12.20
N ASN A 30 -1.79 -3.12 13.50
CA ASN A 30 -2.97 -2.38 13.96
C ASN A 30 -2.57 -1.00 14.44
N PHE A 31 -3.41 -0.02 14.13
CA PHE A 31 -3.23 1.36 14.56
C PHE A 31 -4.51 1.86 15.23
N GLN A 32 -4.34 2.63 16.29
CA GLN A 32 -5.45 3.30 16.94
C GLN A 32 -5.80 4.58 16.18
N LYS A 33 -7.02 5.05 16.36
CA LYS A 33 -7.44 6.32 15.80
C LYS A 33 -6.43 7.43 16.12
N ASP A 34 -6.10 8.22 15.12
CA ASP A 34 -5.18 9.35 15.16
C ASP A 34 -3.70 9.00 15.25
N GLU A 35 -3.34 7.71 15.26
CA GLU A 35 -1.94 7.31 15.13
C GLU A 35 -1.44 7.49 13.71
N TYR A 36 -0.17 7.88 13.56
CA TYR A 36 0.48 7.95 12.27
C TYR A 36 1.05 6.58 11.90
N ILE A 37 0.76 6.14 10.68
CA ILE A 37 1.35 4.93 10.11
C ILE A 37 2.78 5.26 9.65
N TYR A 38 2.93 6.41 9.02
CA TYR A 38 4.22 7.05 8.75
C TYR A 38 4.00 8.56 8.64
N ARG A 39 5.07 9.29 8.80
CA ARG A 39 5.03 10.76 8.67
C ARG A 39 5.64 11.19 7.35
N GLN A 40 5.28 12.39 6.92
CA GLN A 40 5.92 13.03 5.78
C GLN A 40 7.42 13.09 6.05
N GLU A 41 8.25 12.82 5.04
CA GLU A 41 9.71 12.74 5.11
C GLU A 41 10.30 11.48 5.73
N ASP A 42 9.49 10.60 6.32
CA ASP A 42 9.97 9.31 6.79
C ASP A 42 10.49 8.45 5.62
N GLU A 43 11.47 7.60 5.89
CA GLU A 43 12.01 6.68 4.91
C GLU A 43 10.97 5.63 4.52
N PRO A 44 10.70 5.42 3.22
CA PRO A 44 9.74 4.41 2.77
C PRO A 44 10.33 3.00 2.93
N LYS A 45 9.92 2.30 3.96
CA LYS A 45 10.38 0.95 4.26
C LYS A 45 9.42 -0.13 3.76
N ARG A 46 8.15 0.20 3.66
CA ARG A 46 7.07 -0.73 3.32
C ARG A 46 6.01 -0.05 2.51
N LEU A 47 5.24 -0.85 1.82
CA LEU A 47 3.97 -0.40 1.27
C LEU A 47 2.85 -1.11 2.03
N TYR A 48 1.64 -0.56 1.96
CA TYR A 48 0.55 -0.98 2.83
C TYR A 48 -0.73 -1.19 2.06
N PHE A 49 -1.55 -2.13 2.56
CA PHE A 49 -2.92 -2.33 2.08
C PHE A 49 -3.87 -2.18 3.27
N VAL A 50 -4.93 -1.40 3.10
CA VAL A 50 -5.94 -1.23 4.15
C VAL A 50 -6.82 -2.48 4.20
N LEU A 51 -6.84 -3.16 5.33
CA LEU A 51 -7.72 -4.31 5.57
C LEU A 51 -8.97 -3.91 6.32
N GLU A 52 -8.87 -2.95 7.23
CA GLU A 52 -9.98 -2.50 8.05
C GLU A 52 -9.77 -1.04 8.42
N GLY A 53 -10.85 -0.26 8.40
CA GLY A 53 -10.83 1.13 8.81
C GLY A 53 -10.54 2.11 7.68
N LYS A 54 -10.23 3.34 8.07
CA LYS A 54 -9.99 4.45 7.14
C LYS A 54 -8.66 5.11 7.43
N VAL A 55 -7.92 5.41 6.38
CA VAL A 55 -6.61 6.05 6.45
C VAL A 55 -6.66 7.38 5.69
N GLU A 56 -6.05 8.40 6.25
CA GLU A 56 -5.88 9.70 5.61
C GLU A 56 -4.44 9.84 5.13
N LEU A 57 -4.28 10.11 3.84
CA LEU A 57 -3.01 10.60 3.30
C LEU A 57 -3.10 12.12 3.25
N GLY A 58 -2.08 12.80 3.72
CA GLY A 58 -2.07 14.25 3.69
C GLY A 58 -0.70 14.80 3.41
N ARG A 59 -0.67 15.98 2.78
CA ARG A 59 0.55 16.69 2.50
C ARG A 59 0.51 18.06 3.14
N VAL A 60 1.57 18.38 3.88
CA VAL A 60 1.68 19.63 4.61
C VAL A 60 2.84 20.44 4.04
N HIS A 61 2.58 21.72 3.78
CA HIS A 61 3.61 22.67 3.36
C HIS A 61 4.55 22.96 4.54
N GLN A 62 5.76 23.43 4.24
CA GLN A 62 6.74 23.82 5.27
C GLN A 62 6.20 24.81 6.29
N SER A 63 5.25 25.65 5.89
CA SER A 63 4.59 26.61 6.78
C SER A 63 3.62 25.98 7.78
N GLY A 64 3.37 24.66 7.67
CA GLY A 64 2.37 23.95 8.47
C GLY A 64 0.98 23.91 7.85
N ARG A 65 0.79 24.56 6.68
CA ARG A 65 -0.52 24.57 6.00
C ARG A 65 -0.78 23.24 5.32
N LEU A 66 -1.96 22.67 5.57
CA LEU A 66 -2.41 21.44 4.92
C LEU A 66 -2.72 21.75 3.45
N LEU A 67 -2.03 21.07 2.52
CA LEU A 67 -2.19 21.28 1.09
C LEU A 67 -3.28 20.41 0.49
N ARG A 68 -3.35 19.16 0.89
CA ARG A 68 -4.26 18.20 0.31
C ARG A 68 -4.43 16.99 1.23
N THR A 69 -5.62 16.41 1.22
CA THR A 69 -5.88 15.12 1.88
C THR A 69 -6.62 14.20 0.93
N GLU A 70 -6.41 12.92 1.12
CA GLU A 70 -7.12 11.86 0.42
C GLU A 70 -7.49 10.80 1.44
N GLN A 71 -8.73 10.30 1.37
CA GLN A 71 -9.18 9.25 2.28
C GLN A 71 -9.12 7.90 1.59
N LEU A 72 -8.52 6.93 2.26
CA LEU A 72 -8.39 5.55 1.80
C LEU A 72 -9.30 4.65 2.60
N LYS A 73 -9.78 3.60 1.94
CA LYS A 73 -10.71 2.61 2.50
C LYS A 73 -10.15 1.20 2.32
N GLU A 74 -10.89 0.22 2.81
CA GLU A 74 -10.54 -1.20 2.65
C GLU A 74 -10.19 -1.53 1.19
N GLY A 75 -9.08 -2.23 1.01
CA GLY A 75 -8.58 -2.64 -0.28
C GLY A 75 -7.59 -1.67 -0.92
N ASP A 76 -7.55 -0.43 -0.47
CA ASP A 76 -6.65 0.57 -1.05
C ASP A 76 -5.20 0.34 -0.62
N ALA A 77 -4.28 0.60 -1.55
CA ALA A 77 -2.84 0.54 -1.30
C ALA A 77 -2.29 1.95 -1.06
N PHE A 78 -1.30 2.07 -0.23
CA PHE A 78 -0.62 3.36 0.01
C PHE A 78 0.85 3.15 0.38
N GLY A 79 1.62 4.24 0.30
CA GLY A 79 3.07 4.17 0.52
C GLY A 79 3.82 3.51 -0.62
N ALA A 80 3.13 3.17 -1.71
CA ALA A 80 3.71 2.40 -2.81
C ALA A 80 4.46 3.26 -3.84
N ILE A 81 4.04 4.50 -4.05
CA ILE A 81 4.66 5.37 -5.06
C ILE A 81 6.14 5.53 -4.79
N GLU A 82 6.52 5.87 -3.57
CA GLU A 82 7.91 6.09 -3.18
C GLU A 82 8.73 4.80 -3.30
N VAL A 83 8.11 3.66 -2.96
CA VAL A 83 8.76 2.36 -3.08
C VAL A 83 9.08 2.03 -4.53
N PHE A 84 8.10 2.21 -5.43
CA PHE A 84 8.30 1.90 -6.85
C PHE A 84 9.22 2.89 -7.55
N LEU A 85 9.22 4.15 -7.15
CA LEU A 85 10.10 5.16 -7.72
C LEU A 85 11.48 5.19 -7.07
N GLY A 86 11.70 4.40 -6.03
CA GLY A 86 12.97 4.38 -5.31
C GLY A 86 13.26 5.66 -4.56
N GLU A 87 12.22 6.40 -4.17
CA GLU A 87 12.37 7.64 -3.42
C GLU A 87 12.78 7.35 -1.97
N GLN A 88 13.44 8.32 -1.35
CA GLN A 88 14.00 8.15 -0.01
C GLN A 88 13.13 8.75 1.10
N ALA A 89 12.05 9.40 0.74
CA ALA A 89 11.15 10.03 1.70
C ALA A 89 9.71 9.97 1.24
N HIS A 90 8.79 9.74 2.18
CA HIS A 90 7.37 9.82 1.91
C HIS A 90 6.98 11.27 1.62
N SER A 91 6.24 11.49 0.54
CA SER A 91 5.73 12.82 0.17
C SER A 91 4.51 13.23 0.98
N CYS A 92 3.82 12.25 1.58
CA CYS A 92 2.63 12.46 2.40
C CYS A 92 2.79 11.73 3.73
N TYR A 93 2.06 12.19 4.74
CA TYR A 93 1.86 11.40 5.95
C TYR A 93 0.71 10.42 5.73
N ALA A 94 0.66 9.34 6.50
CA ALA A 94 -0.47 8.43 6.55
C ALA A 94 -0.94 8.32 7.99
N LYS A 95 -2.21 8.63 8.23
CA LYS A 95 -2.78 8.70 9.57
C LYS A 95 -4.04 7.86 9.66
N ALA A 96 -4.19 7.10 10.73
CA ALA A 96 -5.39 6.32 10.99
C ALA A 96 -6.52 7.27 11.40
N LYS A 97 -7.61 7.29 10.63
CA LYS A 97 -8.78 8.13 10.96
C LYS A 97 -9.78 7.40 11.86
N THR A 98 -9.70 6.08 11.85
CA THR A 98 -10.43 5.19 12.74
C THR A 98 -9.42 4.18 13.26
N GLN A 99 -9.87 3.20 14.03
CA GLN A 99 -9.04 2.03 14.28
C GLN A 99 -8.78 1.34 12.94
N VAL A 100 -7.53 0.99 12.65
CA VAL A 100 -7.10 0.51 11.34
C VAL A 100 -6.28 -0.76 11.49
N GLN A 101 -6.51 -1.71 10.58
CA GLN A 101 -5.60 -2.83 10.37
C GLN A 101 -5.08 -2.75 8.93
N VAL A 102 -3.77 -2.90 8.78
CA VAL A 102 -3.12 -2.91 7.47
C VAL A 102 -2.29 -4.17 7.29
N LEU A 103 -2.11 -4.57 6.04
CA LEU A 103 -1.07 -5.51 5.65
C LEU A 103 0.12 -4.68 5.20
N ALA A 104 1.25 -4.84 5.87
CA ALA A 104 2.49 -4.15 5.52
C ALA A 104 3.41 -5.10 4.78
N VAL A 105 3.92 -4.67 3.63
CA VAL A 105 4.73 -5.48 2.73
C VAL A 105 6.09 -4.83 2.56
N ASP A 106 7.16 -5.64 2.61
CA ASP A 106 8.53 -5.16 2.45
C ASP A 106 8.72 -4.49 1.09
N ARG A 107 9.39 -3.35 1.08
CA ARG A 107 9.67 -2.56 -0.13
C ARG A 107 10.36 -3.36 -1.23
N TYR A 108 11.20 -4.32 -0.88
CA TYR A 108 11.98 -5.08 -1.85
C TYR A 108 11.21 -6.20 -2.53
N PHE A 109 10.01 -6.52 -2.06
CA PHE A 109 9.21 -7.58 -2.68
C PHE A 109 8.88 -7.27 -4.14
N PHE A 110 8.51 -6.03 -4.44
CA PHE A 110 8.16 -5.63 -5.80
C PHE A 110 9.36 -5.19 -6.63
N GLY A 111 10.43 -4.71 -6.00
CA GLY A 111 11.62 -4.21 -6.69
C GLY A 111 12.79 -5.19 -6.73
N GLY A 112 12.73 -6.25 -5.94
CA GLY A 112 13.79 -7.25 -5.88
C GLY A 112 13.56 -8.40 -6.85
N ARG A 113 14.64 -9.09 -7.19
CA ARG A 113 14.55 -10.32 -7.98
C ARG A 113 14.21 -11.48 -7.05
N CYS A 114 13.21 -12.26 -7.43
CA CYS A 114 12.96 -13.52 -6.77
C CYS A 114 13.95 -14.54 -7.33
N GLU A 115 14.90 -15.00 -6.52
CA GLU A 115 15.90 -15.98 -6.92
C GLU A 115 15.28 -17.32 -7.32
N LYS A 116 14.07 -17.58 -6.85
CA LYS A 116 13.35 -18.83 -7.09
C LYS A 116 12.46 -18.80 -8.33
N ASN A 117 12.40 -17.68 -9.06
CA ASN A 117 11.55 -17.51 -10.24
C ASN A 117 10.10 -17.97 -10.00
N CYS A 118 9.51 -17.59 -8.88
CA CYS A 118 8.17 -18.01 -8.54
C CYS A 118 7.12 -17.44 -9.47
N VAL A 119 6.26 -18.29 -10.02
CA VAL A 119 5.15 -17.89 -10.89
C VAL A 119 4.21 -16.92 -10.16
N HIS A 120 3.97 -17.17 -8.88
CA HIS A 120 3.09 -16.29 -8.10
C HIS A 120 3.62 -14.86 -7.99
N HIS A 121 4.94 -14.66 -7.99
CA HIS A 121 5.52 -13.31 -7.94
C HIS A 121 5.14 -12.50 -9.18
N ALA A 122 5.25 -13.11 -10.36
CA ALA A 122 4.84 -12.46 -11.62
C ALA A 122 3.36 -12.11 -11.60
N GLN A 123 2.51 -13.00 -11.08
CA GLN A 123 1.07 -12.75 -10.98
C GLN A 123 0.77 -11.58 -10.04
N VAL A 124 1.46 -11.50 -8.91
CA VAL A 124 1.29 -10.41 -7.93
C VAL A 124 1.72 -9.07 -8.56
N ILE A 125 2.83 -9.05 -9.27
CA ILE A 125 3.30 -7.83 -9.97
C ILE A 125 2.25 -7.37 -10.99
N LYS A 126 1.72 -8.29 -11.80
CA LYS A 126 0.67 -7.98 -12.77
C LYS A 126 -0.56 -7.41 -12.08
N ASN A 127 -0.97 -8.03 -10.99
CA ASN A 127 -2.13 -7.57 -10.22
C ASN A 127 -1.91 -6.16 -9.66
N MET A 128 -0.71 -5.86 -9.19
CA MET A 128 -0.37 -4.55 -8.66
C MET A 128 -0.44 -3.47 -9.74
N LEU A 129 0.04 -3.78 -10.95
CA LEU A 129 -0.09 -2.87 -12.09
C LEU A 129 -1.56 -2.56 -12.39
N GLN A 130 -2.43 -3.57 -12.30
CA GLN A 130 -3.87 -3.39 -12.51
C GLN A 130 -4.49 -2.51 -11.42
N VAL A 131 -4.09 -2.69 -10.18
CA VAL A 131 -4.57 -1.85 -9.06
C VAL A 131 -4.23 -0.38 -9.31
N PHE A 132 -3.01 -0.09 -9.72
CA PHE A 132 -2.61 1.28 -10.05
C PHE A 132 -3.34 1.84 -11.26
N ALA A 133 -3.54 1.02 -12.29
CA ALA A 133 -4.25 1.44 -13.49
C ALA A 133 -5.72 1.78 -13.17
N GLU A 134 -6.38 0.96 -12.37
CA GLU A 134 -7.75 1.21 -11.93
C GLU A 134 -7.86 2.51 -11.15
N ARG A 135 -6.90 2.78 -10.27
CA ARG A 135 -6.87 4.01 -9.49
C ARG A 135 -6.63 5.24 -10.39
N ALA A 136 -5.73 5.13 -11.35
CA ALA A 136 -5.48 6.19 -12.31
C ALA A 136 -6.75 6.49 -13.13
N ARG A 137 -7.48 5.46 -13.53
CA ARG A 137 -8.74 5.61 -14.25
C ARG A 137 -9.78 6.33 -13.40
N GLU A 138 -9.87 5.98 -12.13
CA GLU A 138 -10.79 6.63 -11.20
C GLU A 138 -10.46 8.11 -11.04
N ASN A 139 -9.18 8.46 -10.95
CA ASN A 139 -8.74 9.84 -10.87
C ASN A 139 -9.08 10.62 -12.15
N GLU A 140 -8.96 10.01 -13.33
CA GLU A 140 -9.35 10.63 -14.59
C GLU A 140 -10.84 10.99 -14.60
N ARG A 141 -11.68 10.13 -14.06
CA ARG A 141 -13.13 10.38 -14.01
C ARG A 141 -13.50 11.56 -13.14
N GLN A 142 -12.64 11.94 -12.20
CA GLN A 142 -12.88 13.09 -11.32
C GLN A 142 -12.52 14.43 -11.95
N ILE A 143 -11.87 14.42 -13.11
CA ILE A 143 -11.45 15.64 -13.80
C ILE A 143 -12.60 16.28 -14.57
N GLU A 144 -13.66 15.56 -14.85
CA GLU A 144 -14.82 16.05 -15.58
C GLU A 144 -15.60 17.15 -14.85
#